data_af2dfcc2c14806eb3436dc22e74ef77c
#
_entry.id   af2dfcc2c14806eb3436dc22e74ef77c
#
_cell.length_a   1.000
_cell.length_b   1.000
_cell.length_c   1.000
_cell.angle_alpha   90.00
_cell.angle_beta   90.00
_cell.angle_gamma   90.00
#
_symmetry.space_group_name_H-M   'P 1'
#
loop_
_entity.id
_entity.type
_entity.pdbx_description
1 polymer ?
#
loop_
_entity_poly.entity_id
_entity_poly.type
_entity_poly.pdbx_seq_one_letter_code
_entity_poly.pdbx_strand_id
1 'polypeptide(L)'
;AAHLCNGVDFSSLGSSILLSSLQPGLLPISSQEGDMVVAEILWEDHFGNLQLNISEEDISLFGEQMLIRIGDSVRGIRRAKTFEEIQESDIGIIVDSTGLLALCMCGRSAAEELRLGEGQQVKIENGAIQESTQTMVTLKKKS
;
A
#
# COMPACT_ATOMS: atom_id res chain seq x y z
N ALA A 1 13.60 26.23 5.29
CA ALA A 1 14.03 26.72 3.96
C ALA A 1 14.08 28.25 3.93
N ALA A 2 12.99 29.00 4.18
CA ALA A 2 12.92 30.47 4.05
C ALA A 2 14.00 31.21 4.86
N HIS A 3 14.28 30.82 6.09
CA HIS A 3 15.32 31.42 6.92
C HIS A 3 16.72 31.24 6.30
N LEU A 4 17.01 30.07 5.76
CA LEU A 4 18.31 29.82 5.08
C LEU A 4 18.44 30.65 3.81
N CYS A 5 17.37 30.79 3.01
CA CYS A 5 17.36 31.66 1.83
C CYS A 5 17.57 33.14 2.18
N ASN A 6 17.18 33.58 3.36
CA ASN A 6 17.39 34.93 3.86
C ASN A 6 18.75 35.12 4.56
N GLY A 7 19.66 34.15 4.47
CA GLY A 7 21.02 34.27 5.00
C GLY A 7 21.11 34.12 6.52
N VAL A 8 20.11 33.53 7.17
CA VAL A 8 20.17 33.21 8.61
C VAL A 8 21.22 32.11 8.80
N ASP A 9 22.14 32.36 9.77
CA ASP A 9 23.19 31.39 10.08
C ASP A 9 22.59 30.04 10.49
N PHE A 10 23.13 28.97 9.92
CA PHE A 10 22.66 27.60 10.18
C PHE A 10 22.71 27.25 11.68
N SER A 11 23.74 27.70 12.38
CA SER A 11 23.92 27.49 13.84
C SER A 11 22.82 28.13 14.70
N SER A 12 22.08 29.12 14.17
CA SER A 12 20.97 29.78 14.85
C SER A 12 19.63 29.05 14.69
N LEU A 13 19.56 28.04 13.82
CA LEU A 13 18.34 27.29 13.52
C LEU A 13 18.07 26.15 14.51
N GLY A 14 19.04 25.80 15.34
CA GLY A 14 18.89 24.74 16.36
C GLY A 14 20.20 24.37 17.00
N SER A 15 20.11 23.48 17.97
CA SER A 15 21.30 22.94 18.66
C SER A 15 21.95 21.85 17.84
N SER A 16 23.30 21.85 17.82
CA SER A 16 24.08 20.75 17.22
C SER A 16 23.88 19.47 18.01
N ILE A 17 23.66 18.38 17.31
CA ILE A 17 23.58 17.01 17.87
C ILE A 17 24.72 16.15 17.33
N LEU A 18 25.13 15.16 18.10
CA LEU A 18 26.12 14.19 17.66
C LEU A 18 25.48 13.22 16.64
N LEU A 19 26.17 12.94 15.55
CA LEU A 19 25.71 11.92 14.57
C LEU A 19 25.48 10.55 15.22
N SER A 20 26.27 10.21 16.25
CA SER A 20 26.11 8.95 17.01
C SER A 20 24.82 8.91 17.86
N SER A 21 24.15 10.05 18.08
CA SER A 21 22.86 10.09 18.79
C SER A 21 21.66 9.84 17.87
N LEU A 22 21.89 9.84 16.54
CA LEU A 22 20.86 9.48 15.56
C LEU A 22 20.68 7.97 15.57
N GLN A 23 19.44 7.54 15.76
CA GLN A 23 19.09 6.13 15.58
C GLN A 23 18.79 5.90 14.11
N PRO A 24 19.43 4.90 13.47
CA PRO A 24 19.06 4.53 12.12
C PRO A 24 17.62 4.01 12.14
N GLY A 25 16.78 4.51 11.25
CA GLY A 25 15.45 3.94 11.03
C GLY A 25 15.64 2.53 10.47
N LEU A 26 15.07 1.53 11.13
CA LEU A 26 14.96 0.19 10.57
C LEU A 26 13.65 0.16 9.76
N LEU A 27 13.79 0.15 8.43
CA LEU A 27 12.64 -0.16 7.57
C LEU A 27 12.52 -1.68 7.49
N PRO A 28 11.34 -2.24 7.73
CA PRO A 28 11.11 -3.66 7.51
C PRO A 28 11.39 -3.99 6.04
N ILE A 29 12.06 -5.11 5.80
CA ILE A 29 12.39 -5.56 4.46
C ILE A 29 11.22 -6.39 3.95
N SER A 30 10.77 -6.11 2.71
CA SER A 30 9.81 -6.95 2.01
C SER A 30 10.39 -8.34 1.76
N SER A 31 9.56 -9.35 1.68
CA SER A 31 9.99 -10.70 1.35
C SER A 31 9.11 -11.29 0.25
N GLN A 32 9.67 -12.29 -0.44
CA GLN A 32 8.94 -13.01 -1.47
C GLN A 32 8.62 -14.42 -0.95
N GLU A 33 7.35 -14.80 -1.00
CA GLU A 33 6.87 -16.14 -0.66
C GLU A 33 6.22 -16.78 -1.89
N GLY A 34 7.01 -17.57 -2.63
CA GLY A 34 6.56 -18.12 -3.92
C GLY A 34 6.25 -17.00 -4.92
N ASP A 35 5.01 -16.93 -5.41
CA ASP A 35 4.55 -15.91 -6.35
C ASP A 35 3.92 -14.69 -5.66
N MET A 36 4.06 -14.58 -4.33
CA MET A 36 3.51 -13.49 -3.53
C MET A 36 4.62 -12.60 -2.98
N VAL A 37 4.35 -11.30 -2.93
CA VAL A 37 5.17 -10.31 -2.22
C VAL A 37 4.53 -10.06 -0.85
N VAL A 38 5.31 -10.25 0.22
CA VAL A 38 4.91 -9.91 1.57
C VAL A 38 5.36 -8.50 1.87
N ALA A 39 4.42 -7.62 2.10
CA ALA A 39 4.65 -6.23 2.42
C ALA A 39 4.14 -5.90 3.83
N GLU A 40 4.74 -4.88 4.44
CA GLU A 40 4.32 -4.34 5.72
C GLU A 40 3.89 -2.88 5.55
N ILE A 41 2.85 -2.48 6.27
CA ILE A 41 2.38 -1.11 6.28
C ILE A 41 3.33 -0.28 7.15
N LEU A 42 3.98 0.70 6.53
CA LEU A 42 4.93 1.59 7.20
C LEU A 42 4.22 2.69 7.98
N TRP A 43 3.18 3.28 7.40
CA TRP A 43 2.41 4.33 8.03
C TRP A 43 1.08 4.57 7.28
N GLU A 44 0.17 5.26 7.96
CA GLU A 44 -1.11 5.72 7.42
C GLU A 44 -1.08 7.26 7.33
N ASP A 45 -1.46 7.81 6.18
CA ASP A 45 -1.60 9.26 6.04
C ASP A 45 -2.98 9.73 6.55
N HIS A 46 -3.18 11.06 6.64
CA HIS A 46 -4.42 11.64 7.15
C HIS A 46 -5.64 11.47 6.21
N PHE A 47 -5.45 10.93 5.02
CA PHE A 47 -6.53 10.53 4.11
C PHE A 47 -6.88 9.04 4.25
N GLY A 48 -6.10 8.30 5.03
CA GLY A 48 -6.24 6.86 5.21
C GLY A 48 -5.59 6.05 4.10
N ASN A 49 -4.62 6.63 3.36
CA ASN A 49 -3.78 5.86 2.45
C ASN A 49 -2.72 5.12 3.26
N LEU A 50 -2.40 3.89 2.85
CA LEU A 50 -1.48 3.00 3.56
C LEU A 50 -0.20 2.82 2.74
N GLN A 51 0.91 3.41 3.20
CA GLN A 51 2.21 3.22 2.57
C GLN A 51 2.78 1.85 2.93
N LEU A 52 3.29 1.15 1.92
CA LEU A 52 3.92 -0.16 2.06
C LEU A 52 5.45 -0.05 1.99
N ASN A 53 6.15 -1.03 2.53
CA ASN A 53 7.61 -1.15 2.45
C ASN A 53 8.11 -1.74 1.12
N ILE A 54 7.35 -1.64 0.06
CA ILE A 54 7.67 -2.15 -1.28
C ILE A 54 7.63 -1.05 -2.32
N SER A 55 8.42 -1.22 -3.36
CA SER A 55 8.49 -0.34 -4.52
C SER A 55 7.79 -0.96 -5.74
N GLU A 56 7.73 -0.21 -6.84
CA GLU A 56 7.21 -0.73 -8.10
C GLU A 56 8.04 -1.90 -8.65
N GLU A 57 9.32 -1.97 -8.34
CA GLU A 57 10.22 -3.03 -8.78
C GLU A 57 9.82 -4.38 -8.16
N ASP A 58 9.37 -4.40 -6.90
CA ASP A 58 8.96 -5.60 -6.17
C ASP A 58 7.75 -6.30 -6.82
N ILE A 59 6.89 -5.53 -7.51
CA ILE A 59 5.70 -6.03 -8.19
C ILE A 59 5.77 -5.84 -9.72
N SER A 60 6.98 -5.67 -10.27
CA SER A 60 7.17 -5.37 -11.70
C SER A 60 6.65 -6.47 -12.64
N LEU A 61 6.66 -7.72 -12.18
CA LEU A 61 6.14 -8.87 -12.92
C LEU A 61 4.62 -9.05 -12.79
N PHE A 62 3.97 -8.28 -11.92
CA PHE A 62 2.53 -8.38 -11.73
C PHE A 62 1.79 -7.48 -12.75
N GLY A 63 0.61 -7.95 -13.17
CA GLY A 63 -0.26 -7.20 -14.08
C GLY A 63 -0.92 -5.97 -13.43
N GLU A 64 -1.87 -5.38 -14.17
CA GLU A 64 -2.64 -4.24 -13.65
C GLU A 64 -3.60 -4.64 -12.53
N GLN A 65 -4.11 -5.86 -12.57
CA GLN A 65 -5.00 -6.41 -11.55
C GLN A 65 -4.23 -7.41 -10.69
N MET A 66 -4.32 -7.23 -9.40
CA MET A 66 -3.65 -8.03 -8.39
C MET A 66 -4.63 -8.37 -7.27
N LEU A 67 -4.24 -9.30 -6.43
CA LEU A 67 -4.97 -9.65 -5.22
C LEU A 67 -4.14 -9.27 -4.00
N ILE A 68 -4.80 -8.72 -2.98
CA ILE A 68 -4.23 -8.51 -1.66
C ILE A 68 -4.89 -9.46 -0.67
N ARG A 69 -4.06 -10.17 0.09
CA ARG A 69 -4.48 -11.05 1.19
C ARG A 69 -4.22 -10.38 2.52
N ILE A 70 -5.25 -10.34 3.35
CA ILE A 70 -5.27 -9.75 4.68
C ILE A 70 -5.84 -10.80 5.63
N GLY A 71 -4.97 -11.55 6.31
CA GLY A 71 -5.40 -12.75 7.02
C GLY A 71 -6.09 -13.73 6.08
N ASP A 72 -7.34 -14.09 6.38
CA ASP A 72 -8.17 -14.99 5.58
C ASP A 72 -8.96 -14.27 4.45
N SER A 73 -8.93 -12.95 4.43
CA SER A 73 -9.65 -12.15 3.43
C SER A 73 -8.79 -11.90 2.20
N VAL A 74 -9.44 -11.93 1.02
CA VAL A 74 -8.81 -11.61 -0.26
C VAL A 74 -9.60 -10.49 -0.92
N ARG A 75 -8.92 -9.47 -1.41
CA ARG A 75 -9.50 -8.34 -2.13
C ARG A 75 -8.76 -8.12 -3.45
N GLY A 76 -9.49 -7.64 -4.45
CA GLY A 76 -8.88 -7.15 -5.67
C GLY A 76 -8.27 -5.78 -5.45
N ILE A 77 -7.08 -5.57 -6.00
CA ILE A 77 -6.43 -4.27 -6.06
C ILE A 77 -6.02 -3.98 -7.50
N ARG A 78 -6.01 -2.72 -7.87
CA ARG A 78 -5.67 -2.30 -9.22
C ARG A 78 -4.49 -1.33 -9.19
N ARG A 79 -3.52 -1.58 -10.08
CA ARG A 79 -2.44 -0.62 -10.32
C ARG A 79 -3.01 0.63 -10.97
N ALA A 80 -2.70 1.79 -10.43
CA ALA A 80 -3.07 3.08 -10.97
C ALA A 80 -1.85 4.03 -10.93
N LYS A 81 -1.82 4.99 -11.83
CA LYS A 81 -0.77 6.03 -11.87
C LYS A 81 -1.19 7.25 -11.06
N THR A 82 -2.48 7.51 -11.00
CA THR A 82 -3.06 8.64 -10.28
C THR A 82 -4.30 8.21 -9.51
N PHE A 83 -4.69 9.00 -8.51
CA PHE A 83 -5.93 8.77 -7.75
C PHE A 83 -7.18 8.81 -8.63
N GLU A 84 -7.18 9.60 -9.71
CA GLU A 84 -8.31 9.76 -10.63
C GLU A 84 -8.59 8.50 -11.46
N GLU A 85 -7.61 7.62 -11.61
CA GLU A 85 -7.78 6.34 -12.31
C GLU A 85 -8.47 5.29 -11.45
N ILE A 86 -8.60 5.53 -10.13
CA ILE A 86 -9.21 4.59 -9.18
C ILE A 86 -10.72 4.85 -9.15
N GLN A 87 -11.51 3.83 -9.46
CA GLN A 87 -12.96 3.92 -9.39
C GLN A 87 -13.42 3.96 -7.93
N GLU A 88 -14.62 4.52 -7.66
CA GLU A 88 -15.11 4.75 -6.30
C GLU A 88 -15.13 3.53 -5.36
N SER A 89 -15.27 2.33 -5.90
CA SER A 89 -15.30 1.08 -5.12
C SER A 89 -13.99 0.30 -5.12
N ASP A 90 -13.02 0.73 -5.93
CA ASP A 90 -11.79 -0.01 -6.13
C ASP A 90 -10.72 0.39 -5.10
N ILE A 91 -9.88 -0.59 -4.77
CA ILE A 91 -8.65 -0.35 -4.03
C ILE A 91 -7.54 -0.16 -5.07
N GLY A 92 -6.95 1.01 -5.08
CA GLY A 92 -5.80 1.32 -5.91
C GLY A 92 -4.50 1.02 -5.21
N ILE A 93 -3.46 0.69 -6.00
CA ILE A 93 -2.07 0.70 -5.56
C ILE A 93 -1.31 1.65 -6.48
N ILE A 94 -0.71 2.67 -5.89
CA ILE A 94 0.01 3.75 -6.58
C ILE A 94 1.42 3.89 -6.05
N VAL A 95 2.30 4.48 -6.85
CA VAL A 95 3.62 4.94 -6.39
C VAL A 95 3.43 6.31 -5.73
N ASP A 96 3.84 6.43 -4.48
CA ASP A 96 3.77 7.70 -3.75
C ASP A 96 4.97 8.61 -4.01
N SER A 97 5.01 9.77 -3.35
CA SER A 97 6.09 10.76 -3.52
C SER A 97 7.46 10.29 -2.99
N THR A 98 7.51 9.22 -2.22
CA THR A 98 8.75 8.62 -1.71
C THR A 98 9.30 7.52 -2.63
N GLY A 99 8.54 7.12 -3.63
CA GLY A 99 8.87 6.02 -4.55
C GLY A 99 8.41 4.65 -4.04
N LEU A 100 7.72 4.60 -2.91
CA LEU A 100 7.11 3.37 -2.39
C LEU A 100 5.66 3.24 -2.87
N LEU A 101 5.12 2.05 -2.74
CA LEU A 101 3.73 1.79 -3.08
C LEU A 101 2.80 2.13 -1.92
N ALA A 102 1.64 2.68 -2.24
CA ALA A 102 0.58 2.97 -1.28
C ALA A 102 -0.75 2.40 -1.74
N LEU A 103 -1.50 1.78 -0.81
CA LEU A 103 -2.89 1.40 -1.01
C LEU A 103 -3.77 2.63 -0.77
N CYS A 104 -4.68 2.90 -1.69
CA CYS A 104 -5.57 4.06 -1.63
C CYS A 104 -6.94 3.76 -2.23
N MET A 105 -7.90 4.61 -1.91
CA MET A 105 -9.25 4.57 -2.46
C MET A 105 -9.70 5.96 -2.86
N CYS A 106 -10.59 6.06 -3.84
CA CYS A 106 -11.17 7.33 -4.23
C CYS A 106 -12.18 7.82 -3.18
N GLY A 107 -11.89 8.99 -2.55
CA GLY A 107 -12.80 9.64 -1.61
C GLY A 107 -13.08 8.89 -0.30
N ARG A 108 -12.31 7.84 0.01
CA ARG A 108 -12.49 6.97 1.19
C ARG A 108 -11.14 6.59 1.79
N SER A 109 -11.14 6.24 3.07
CA SER A 109 -9.98 5.69 3.74
C SER A 109 -9.77 4.21 3.37
N ALA A 110 -8.62 3.88 2.79
CA ALA A 110 -8.21 2.50 2.55
C ALA A 110 -7.94 1.78 3.88
N ALA A 111 -7.40 2.48 4.88
CA ALA A 111 -7.14 1.94 6.21
C ALA A 111 -8.43 1.47 6.88
N GLU A 112 -9.49 2.30 6.87
CA GLU A 112 -10.80 1.94 7.44
C GLU A 112 -11.45 0.79 6.67
N GLU A 113 -11.46 0.86 5.33
CA GLU A 113 -12.09 -0.16 4.49
C GLU A 113 -11.44 -1.53 4.64
N LEU A 114 -10.10 -1.56 4.68
CA LEU A 114 -9.32 -2.79 4.81
C LEU A 114 -9.11 -3.21 6.27
N ARG A 115 -9.40 -2.31 7.22
CA ARG A 115 -9.12 -2.48 8.66
C ARG A 115 -7.66 -2.79 8.93
N LEU A 116 -6.79 -2.01 8.30
CA LEU A 116 -5.35 -2.14 8.38
C LEU A 116 -4.72 -0.89 8.99
N GLY A 117 -3.56 -1.07 9.61
CA GLY A 117 -2.74 0.01 10.17
C GLY A 117 -1.26 -0.35 10.20
N GLU A 118 -0.44 0.56 10.73
CA GLU A 118 1.01 0.42 10.82
C GLU A 118 1.46 -0.91 11.42
N GLY A 119 2.52 -1.49 10.86
CA GLY A 119 3.14 -2.74 11.30
C GLY A 119 2.39 -4.00 10.89
N GLN A 120 1.23 -3.89 10.26
CA GLN A 120 0.50 -5.05 9.76
C GLN A 120 1.04 -5.49 8.40
N GLN A 121 1.06 -6.81 8.22
CA GLN A 121 1.54 -7.43 6.98
C GLN A 121 0.39 -7.78 6.06
N VAL A 122 0.64 -7.62 4.77
CA VAL A 122 -0.24 -8.01 3.67
C VAL A 122 0.55 -8.82 2.65
N LYS A 123 -0.14 -9.68 1.90
CA LYS A 123 0.48 -10.42 0.80
C LYS A 123 -0.18 -10.00 -0.51
N ILE A 124 0.65 -9.66 -1.48
CA ILE A 124 0.20 -9.24 -2.82
C ILE A 124 0.59 -10.31 -3.81
N GLU A 125 -0.34 -10.75 -4.63
CA GLU A 125 -0.13 -11.73 -5.69
C GLU A 125 -0.67 -11.24 -7.03
N ASN A 126 -0.10 -11.76 -8.10
CA ASN A 126 -0.59 -11.48 -9.44
C ASN A 126 -1.93 -12.19 -9.68
N GLY A 127 -2.87 -11.52 -10.30
CA GLY A 127 -4.13 -12.12 -10.73
C GLY A 127 -5.33 -11.24 -10.49
N ALA A 128 -6.40 -11.54 -11.24
CA ALA A 128 -7.72 -10.94 -11.02
C ALA A 128 -8.54 -11.86 -10.12
N ILE A 129 -9.46 -11.27 -9.36
CA ILE A 129 -10.52 -12.05 -8.72
C ILE A 129 -11.29 -12.74 -9.85
N GLN A 130 -11.18 -14.07 -9.93
CA GLN A 130 -12.15 -14.83 -10.71
C GLN A 130 -13.50 -14.60 -10.02
N GLU A 131 -14.39 -13.87 -10.67
CA GLU A 131 -15.80 -13.87 -10.26
C GLU A 131 -16.21 -15.34 -10.16
N SER A 132 -16.44 -15.79 -8.93
CA SER A 132 -16.95 -17.13 -8.69
C SER A 132 -18.26 -17.22 -9.42
N THR A 133 -18.27 -17.89 -10.56
CA THR A 133 -19.47 -18.28 -11.32
C THR A 133 -20.35 -19.03 -10.33
N GLN A 134 -21.39 -18.37 -9.81
CA GLN A 134 -22.41 -19.03 -9.03
C GLN A 134 -23.02 -20.10 -9.95
N THR A 135 -22.59 -21.33 -9.77
CA THR A 135 -23.21 -22.48 -10.41
C THR A 135 -24.63 -22.56 -9.83
N MET A 136 -25.62 -22.08 -10.59
CA MET A 136 -27.02 -22.31 -10.26
C MET A 136 -27.26 -23.83 -10.28
N VAL A 137 -27.34 -24.41 -9.09
CA VAL A 137 -27.79 -25.79 -8.92
C VAL A 137 -29.31 -25.79 -9.16
N THR A 138 -29.72 -26.12 -10.38
CA THR A 138 -31.11 -26.36 -10.70
C THR A 138 -31.54 -27.69 -10.06
N LEU A 139 -32.20 -27.61 -8.90
CA LEU A 139 -32.86 -28.77 -8.31
C LEU A 139 -34.02 -29.22 -9.20
N LYS A 140 -33.86 -30.27 -9.98
CA LYS A 140 -34.97 -30.96 -10.66
C LYS A 140 -35.85 -31.59 -9.61
N LYS A 141 -37.08 -31.05 -9.47
CA LYS A 141 -38.16 -31.66 -8.70
C LYS A 141 -38.58 -32.95 -9.38
N LYS A 142 -38.39 -34.08 -8.74
CA LYS A 142 -38.87 -35.39 -9.18
C LYS A 142 -40.36 -35.43 -8.87
N SER A 143 -41.18 -35.59 -9.92
CA SER A 143 -42.61 -35.90 -9.82
C SER A 143 -42.80 -37.36 -9.47
#